data_a2dc283115abcd4ce91bfa948878d71a
#
_entry.id   a2dc283115abcd4ce91bfa948878d71a
#
_cell.length_a   1.000
_cell.length_b   1.000
_cell.length_c   1.000
_cell.angle_alpha   90.00
_cell.angle_beta   90.00
_cell.angle_gamma   90.00
#
_symmetry.space_group_name_H-M   'P 1'
#
loop_
_entity.id
_entity.type
_entity.pdbx_description
1 polymer ?
#
loop_
_entity_poly.entity_id
_entity_poly.type
_entity_poly.pdbx_seq_one_letter_code
_entity_poly.pdbx_strand_id
1 'polypeptide(L)'
;MNVVEVGRSGSDPGVKERLPREIWVLVGTSFLIAIGYGIVAPTLPVFVRSFDVGITAASLVISVFALVRLLFAPVSGRIVGRFGEVPTFAVGLSVVALSTGACAFAGSYWQLLVLRGLGGIGSTMFTVSALSLLIRLAPVRMRGRASGMWATGFLLGNVIGPLVGGGLVAVSLRAPFLVYAAVLVVVACVALLLLRGRDGEDVRQGAAAEPPARFRTALSHPTYRAALVGGFANGWTVFGVRVALVPLFVVEAMGQPEAWGGIALAVFAVGNASTLLLAGRVADRRGRRPPALAGLAVSAVATGVLGFLTDPMLFLVASLLAGMGSGLVNPPTNAAVADVIGSRARGGTVLAGFQMTTDLGAIVGPVVAGALAEFAGYPAAFALSGAMALVALGFWLRALETLPSAPSPKVAEESLPECSATECPAGRRPTQ
;
A
#
# COMPACT_ATOMS: atom_id res chain seq x y z
N MET A 1 34.93 -0.73 -47.45
CA MET A 1 33.58 -1.33 -47.45
C MET A 1 33.57 -2.30 -46.26
N ASN A 2 33.37 -1.79 -45.05
CA ASN A 2 33.34 -2.58 -43.81
C ASN A 2 31.89 -2.77 -43.43
N VAL A 3 31.39 -4.03 -43.54
CA VAL A 3 30.09 -4.48 -43.09
C VAL A 3 30.18 -4.62 -41.55
N VAL A 4 29.47 -3.77 -40.83
CA VAL A 4 29.30 -3.89 -39.36
C VAL A 4 28.29 -5.03 -39.18
N GLU A 5 28.75 -6.17 -38.69
CA GLU A 5 27.91 -7.23 -38.16
C GLU A 5 27.14 -6.73 -36.94
N VAL A 6 25.82 -6.51 -37.10
CA VAL A 6 24.90 -6.31 -35.99
C VAL A 6 24.72 -7.67 -35.31
N GLY A 7 25.44 -7.87 -34.21
CA GLY A 7 25.31 -9.02 -33.34
C GLY A 7 23.88 -9.15 -32.81
N ARG A 8 23.09 -10.07 -33.38
CA ARG A 8 21.85 -10.57 -32.78
C ARG A 8 22.22 -11.32 -31.52
N SER A 9 22.05 -10.69 -30.34
CA SER A 9 22.03 -11.43 -29.09
C SER A 9 20.78 -12.31 -29.08
N GLY A 10 20.94 -13.54 -29.52
CA GLY A 10 19.94 -14.58 -29.45
C GLY A 10 19.68 -14.91 -27.99
N SER A 11 18.52 -14.50 -27.48
CA SER A 11 17.99 -15.00 -26.23
C SER A 11 17.64 -16.47 -26.42
N ASP A 12 18.38 -17.36 -25.79
CA ASP A 12 18.12 -18.78 -25.71
C ASP A 12 16.73 -19.00 -25.08
N PRO A 13 15.73 -19.61 -25.76
CA PRO A 13 14.36 -19.75 -25.27
C PRO A 13 14.21 -20.76 -24.12
N GLY A 14 15.29 -21.35 -23.62
CA GLY A 14 15.29 -22.44 -22.63
C GLY A 14 15.65 -22.04 -21.19
N VAL A 15 16.20 -20.86 -20.94
CA VAL A 15 16.59 -20.45 -19.57
C VAL A 15 15.36 -19.90 -18.84
N LYS A 16 14.77 -20.71 -17.96
CA LYS A 16 13.77 -20.25 -16.98
C LYS A 16 14.45 -19.22 -16.07
N GLU A 17 14.26 -17.93 -16.36
CA GLU A 17 14.68 -16.86 -15.47
C GLU A 17 14.09 -17.10 -14.08
N ARG A 18 14.95 -17.26 -13.08
CA ARG A 18 14.56 -17.40 -11.68
C ARG A 18 14.74 -16.05 -10.99
N LEU A 19 13.83 -15.73 -10.09
CA LEU A 19 14.00 -14.53 -9.24
C LEU A 19 15.25 -14.70 -8.38
N PRO A 20 16.11 -13.67 -8.30
CA PRO A 20 17.29 -13.65 -7.42
C PRO A 20 16.92 -13.93 -5.96
N ARG A 21 17.81 -14.52 -5.19
CA ARG A 21 17.60 -14.84 -3.76
C ARG A 21 17.31 -13.59 -2.94
N GLU A 22 17.87 -12.47 -3.30
CA GLU A 22 17.72 -11.15 -2.70
C GLU A 22 16.25 -10.67 -2.74
N ILE A 23 15.50 -10.99 -3.80
CA ILE A 23 14.07 -10.69 -3.88
C ILE A 23 13.29 -11.44 -2.80
N TRP A 24 13.63 -12.70 -2.54
CA TRP A 24 12.99 -13.48 -1.48
C TRP A 24 13.31 -12.93 -0.09
N VAL A 25 14.53 -12.42 0.10
CA VAL A 25 14.90 -11.71 1.34
C VAL A 25 14.03 -10.47 1.51
N LEU A 26 13.87 -9.64 0.46
CA LEU A 26 13.03 -8.45 0.50
C LEU A 26 11.54 -8.80 0.76
N VAL A 27 11.02 -9.87 0.17
CA VAL A 27 9.66 -10.36 0.44
C VAL A 27 9.51 -10.83 1.89
N GLY A 28 10.46 -11.62 2.39
CA GLY A 28 10.47 -12.05 3.79
C GLY A 28 10.57 -10.90 4.77
N THR A 29 11.42 -9.91 4.49
CA THR A 29 11.55 -8.70 5.31
C THR A 29 10.26 -7.87 5.30
N SER A 30 9.60 -7.72 4.14
CA SER A 30 8.30 -7.00 4.06
C SER A 30 7.22 -7.66 4.92
N PHE A 31 7.17 -8.99 4.91
CA PHE A 31 6.24 -9.77 5.73
C PHE A 31 6.50 -9.57 7.23
N LEU A 32 7.77 -9.67 7.67
CA LEU A 32 8.13 -9.47 9.07
C LEU A 32 7.87 -8.04 9.56
N ILE A 33 8.17 -7.05 8.72
CA ILE A 33 7.90 -5.63 9.01
C ILE A 33 6.39 -5.40 9.15
N ALA A 34 5.59 -5.99 8.27
CA ALA A 34 4.13 -5.85 8.30
C ALA A 34 3.50 -6.55 9.51
N ILE A 35 3.99 -7.74 9.88
CA ILE A 35 3.58 -8.40 11.15
C ILE A 35 3.86 -7.45 12.33
N GLY A 36 5.08 -6.93 12.41
CA GLY A 36 5.46 -6.08 13.53
C GLY A 36 4.67 -4.77 13.58
N TYR A 37 4.42 -4.13 12.43
CA TYR A 37 3.53 -2.97 12.36
C TYR A 37 2.11 -3.32 12.84
N GLY A 38 1.57 -4.45 12.39
CA GLY A 38 0.27 -4.95 12.79
C GLY A 38 0.19 -5.32 14.29
N ILE A 39 1.30 -5.78 14.89
CA ILE A 39 1.39 -6.05 16.34
C ILE A 39 1.16 -4.76 17.15
N VAL A 40 1.74 -3.64 16.73
CA VAL A 40 1.62 -2.36 17.45
C VAL A 40 0.29 -1.67 17.19
N ALA A 41 -0.35 -1.93 16.05
CA ALA A 41 -1.56 -1.21 15.62
C ALA A 41 -2.71 -1.22 16.64
N PRO A 42 -3.13 -2.36 17.24
CA PRO A 42 -4.21 -2.37 18.24
C PRO A 42 -3.81 -1.76 19.58
N THR A 43 -2.52 -1.82 19.91
CA THR A 43 -1.99 -1.40 21.21
C THR A 43 -1.80 0.10 21.33
N LEU A 44 -1.35 0.73 20.24
CA LEU A 44 -0.88 2.10 20.27
C LEU A 44 -1.93 3.09 20.78
N PRO A 45 -3.19 3.12 20.30
CA PRO A 45 -4.20 4.03 20.79
C PRO A 45 -4.51 3.82 22.28
N VAL A 46 -4.62 2.55 22.70
CA VAL A 46 -4.90 2.18 24.09
C VAL A 46 -3.74 2.59 25.01
N PHE A 47 -2.50 2.36 24.57
CA PHE A 47 -1.31 2.79 25.33
C PHE A 47 -1.22 4.30 25.48
N VAL A 48 -1.60 5.07 24.43
CA VAL A 48 -1.63 6.54 24.51
C VAL A 48 -2.65 7.02 25.55
N ARG A 49 -3.81 6.36 25.64
CA ARG A 49 -4.85 6.67 26.64
C ARG A 49 -4.38 6.48 28.07
N SER A 50 -3.38 5.63 28.33
CA SER A 50 -2.80 5.48 29.68
C SER A 50 -2.04 6.71 30.19
N PHE A 51 -1.84 7.73 29.35
CA PHE A 51 -1.29 9.05 29.76
C PHE A 51 -2.38 10.09 30.09
N ASP A 52 -3.63 9.67 30.31
CA ASP A 52 -4.79 10.51 30.65
C ASP A 52 -5.08 11.61 29.60
N VAL A 53 -4.84 11.30 28.31
CA VAL A 53 -5.10 12.20 27.19
C VAL A 53 -6.39 11.82 26.46
N GLY A 54 -7.00 12.78 25.75
CA GLY A 54 -8.22 12.58 24.96
C GLY A 54 -8.04 11.68 23.73
N ILE A 55 -9.15 11.31 23.09
CA ILE A 55 -9.16 10.48 21.87
C ILE A 55 -8.46 11.20 20.71
N THR A 56 -8.62 12.52 20.62
CA THR A 56 -7.95 13.38 19.64
C THR A 56 -6.43 13.25 19.75
N ALA A 57 -5.89 13.34 20.98
CA ALA A 57 -4.46 13.21 21.23
C ALA A 57 -3.95 11.80 20.89
N ALA A 58 -4.72 10.75 21.23
CA ALA A 58 -4.39 9.38 20.84
C ALA A 58 -4.34 9.21 19.31
N SER A 59 -5.28 9.81 18.60
CA SER A 59 -5.34 9.79 17.14
C SER A 59 -4.18 10.58 16.48
N LEU A 60 -3.74 11.68 17.13
CA LEU A 60 -2.62 12.50 16.64
C LEU A 60 -1.31 11.73 16.58
N VAL A 61 -1.07 10.78 17.48
CA VAL A 61 0.15 9.95 17.50
C VAL A 61 0.26 9.09 16.21
N ILE A 62 -0.87 8.66 15.66
CA ILE A 62 -0.91 7.93 14.39
C ILE A 62 -0.64 8.89 13.23
N SER A 63 -1.28 10.05 13.24
CA SER A 63 -1.16 11.09 12.21
C SER A 63 0.26 11.65 12.10
N VAL A 64 0.95 11.88 13.24
CA VAL A 64 2.32 12.38 13.26
C VAL A 64 3.28 11.42 12.58
N PHE A 65 3.14 10.12 12.78
CA PHE A 65 3.95 9.12 12.08
C PHE A 65 3.78 9.23 10.56
N ALA A 66 2.55 9.32 10.07
CA ALA A 66 2.24 9.45 8.65
C ALA A 66 2.70 10.81 8.08
N LEU A 67 2.52 11.90 8.85
CA LEU A 67 2.96 13.24 8.45
C LEU A 67 4.47 13.30 8.27
N VAL A 68 5.23 12.80 9.24
CA VAL A 68 6.70 12.81 9.16
C VAL A 68 7.18 11.93 8.01
N ARG A 69 6.53 10.78 7.77
CA ARG A 69 6.80 9.96 6.58
C ARG A 69 6.66 10.75 5.29
N LEU A 70 5.53 11.46 5.15
CA LEU A 70 5.23 12.25 3.95
C LEU A 70 6.28 13.37 3.74
N LEU A 71 6.56 14.13 4.79
CA LEU A 71 7.51 15.25 4.72
C LEU A 71 8.95 14.79 4.47
N PHE A 72 9.34 13.63 5.00
CA PHE A 72 10.71 13.11 4.86
C PHE A 72 10.94 12.30 3.57
N ALA A 73 9.89 11.96 2.82
CA ALA A 73 9.99 11.15 1.60
C ALA A 73 10.99 11.73 0.55
N PRO A 74 10.99 13.04 0.23
CA PRO A 74 11.96 13.60 -0.72
C PRO A 74 13.40 13.54 -0.21
N VAL A 75 13.60 13.69 1.12
CA VAL A 75 14.93 13.62 1.75
C VAL A 75 15.47 12.19 1.68
N SER A 76 14.59 11.21 1.96
CA SER A 76 14.91 9.80 1.90
C SER A 76 15.41 9.37 0.51
N GLY A 77 14.77 9.85 -0.56
CA GLY A 77 15.22 9.60 -1.93
C GLY A 77 16.62 10.13 -2.21
N ARG A 78 16.98 11.32 -1.66
CA ARG A 78 18.34 11.88 -1.79
C ARG A 78 19.38 11.06 -0.99
N ILE A 79 19.00 10.58 0.20
CA ILE A 79 19.87 9.74 1.05
C ILE A 79 20.17 8.42 0.32
N VAL A 80 19.14 7.77 -0.26
CA VAL A 80 19.32 6.55 -1.07
C VAL A 80 20.26 6.78 -2.25
N GLY A 81 20.08 7.90 -2.97
CA GLY A 81 20.95 8.26 -4.10
C GLY A 81 22.39 8.55 -3.71
N ARG A 82 22.65 8.96 -2.45
CA ARG A 82 24.01 9.30 -1.97
C ARG A 82 24.73 8.14 -1.29
N PHE A 83 24.03 7.36 -0.49
CA PHE A 83 24.61 6.32 0.37
C PHE A 83 24.30 4.89 -0.10
N GLY A 84 23.47 4.74 -1.12
CA GLY A 84 23.02 3.44 -1.61
C GLY A 84 21.76 2.91 -0.90
N GLU A 85 21.14 1.89 -1.49
CA GLU A 85 19.88 1.34 -0.99
C GLU A 85 20.06 0.49 0.28
N VAL A 86 21.09 -0.38 0.33
CA VAL A 86 21.24 -1.34 1.44
C VAL A 86 21.59 -0.64 2.76
N PRO A 87 22.56 0.30 2.82
CA PRO A 87 22.84 1.05 4.04
C PRO A 87 21.65 1.89 4.49
N THR A 88 20.96 2.57 3.54
CA THR A 88 19.79 3.38 3.87
C THR A 88 18.65 2.55 4.39
N PHE A 89 18.43 1.35 3.83
CA PHE A 89 17.44 0.37 4.31
C PHE A 89 17.74 -0.03 5.76
N ALA A 90 18.97 -0.43 6.05
CA ALA A 90 19.37 -0.89 7.38
C ALA A 90 19.30 0.23 8.43
N VAL A 91 19.76 1.44 8.10
CA VAL A 91 19.65 2.61 8.99
C VAL A 91 18.18 2.94 9.22
N GLY A 92 17.34 2.93 8.19
CA GLY A 92 15.91 3.16 8.33
C GLY A 92 15.25 2.18 9.29
N LEU A 93 15.52 0.88 9.15
CA LEU A 93 15.01 -0.16 10.07
C LEU A 93 15.54 0.04 11.50
N SER A 94 16.82 0.39 11.67
CA SER A 94 17.40 0.65 12.98
C SER A 94 16.73 1.85 13.67
N VAL A 95 16.47 2.92 12.94
CA VAL A 95 15.74 4.10 13.47
C VAL A 95 14.33 3.70 13.90
N VAL A 96 13.60 2.92 13.10
CA VAL A 96 12.26 2.42 13.51
C VAL A 96 12.35 1.51 14.73
N ALA A 97 13.32 0.60 14.76
CA ALA A 97 13.51 -0.33 15.88
C ALA A 97 13.78 0.42 17.19
N LEU A 98 14.74 1.36 17.18
CA LEU A 98 15.10 2.15 18.35
C LEU A 98 13.95 3.05 18.80
N SER A 99 13.31 3.77 17.87
CA SER A 99 12.19 4.64 18.22
C SER A 99 10.99 3.86 18.76
N THR A 100 10.65 2.73 18.15
CA THR A 100 9.54 1.87 18.60
C THR A 100 9.86 1.20 19.93
N GLY A 101 11.08 0.68 20.12
CA GLY A 101 11.52 0.13 21.39
C GLY A 101 11.50 1.19 22.52
N ALA A 102 11.95 2.41 22.24
CA ALA A 102 11.90 3.52 23.17
C ALA A 102 10.45 3.93 23.55
N CYS A 103 9.47 3.77 22.62
CA CYS A 103 8.05 4.02 22.92
C CYS A 103 7.55 3.17 24.10
N ALA A 104 8.07 1.93 24.27
CA ALA A 104 7.70 1.07 25.39
C ALA A 104 8.07 1.67 26.76
N PHE A 105 9.06 2.55 26.79
CA PHE A 105 9.58 3.21 28.01
C PHE A 105 9.20 4.68 28.11
N ALA A 106 8.33 5.18 27.20
CA ALA A 106 7.86 6.55 27.27
C ALA A 106 7.13 6.81 28.59
N GLY A 107 7.55 7.83 29.31
CA GLY A 107 6.96 8.29 30.58
C GLY A 107 5.95 9.41 30.40
N SER A 108 5.78 9.93 29.17
CA SER A 108 4.83 11.00 28.87
C SER A 108 4.32 10.93 27.43
N TYR A 109 3.15 11.51 27.20
CA TYR A 109 2.55 11.65 25.87
C TYR A 109 3.49 12.32 24.85
N TRP A 110 4.17 13.40 25.24
CA TRP A 110 5.06 14.14 24.36
C TRP A 110 6.29 13.33 23.93
N GLN A 111 6.85 12.54 24.84
CA GLN A 111 7.94 11.62 24.50
C GLN A 111 7.47 10.59 23.47
N LEU A 112 6.30 10.00 23.68
CA LEU A 112 5.73 9.03 22.74
C LEU A 112 5.49 9.67 21.37
N LEU A 113 4.94 10.88 21.33
CA LEU A 113 4.67 11.62 20.08
C LEU A 113 5.96 11.86 19.28
N VAL A 114 7.03 12.34 19.94
CA VAL A 114 8.33 12.58 19.31
C VAL A 114 8.95 11.28 18.80
N LEU A 115 8.94 10.23 19.62
CA LEU A 115 9.47 8.90 19.23
C LEU A 115 8.72 8.33 18.04
N ARG A 116 7.39 8.47 17.98
CA ARG A 116 6.59 8.06 16.82
C ARG A 116 6.94 8.86 15.57
N GLY A 117 7.17 10.18 15.70
CA GLY A 117 7.65 11.01 14.58
C GLY A 117 9.00 10.52 14.04
N LEU A 118 9.97 10.25 14.93
CA LEU A 118 11.28 9.69 14.54
C LEU A 118 11.14 8.34 13.82
N GLY A 119 10.22 7.48 14.29
CA GLY A 119 9.89 6.23 13.60
C GLY A 119 9.40 6.45 12.18
N GLY A 120 8.67 7.53 11.91
CA GLY A 120 8.23 7.94 10.58
C GLY A 120 9.38 8.19 9.61
N ILE A 121 10.47 8.84 10.07
CA ILE A 121 11.69 9.05 9.29
C ILE A 121 12.28 7.70 8.85
N GLY A 122 12.55 6.81 9.80
CA GLY A 122 13.12 5.50 9.51
C GLY A 122 12.23 4.66 8.59
N SER A 123 10.90 4.73 8.80
CA SER A 123 9.91 4.05 7.97
C SER A 123 9.96 4.47 6.51
N THR A 124 10.15 5.75 6.23
CA THR A 124 10.30 6.25 4.85
C THR A 124 11.62 5.79 4.24
N MET A 125 12.71 5.86 5.01
CA MET A 125 14.03 5.43 4.55
C MET A 125 14.01 3.96 4.11
N PHE A 126 13.50 3.05 4.93
CA PHE A 126 13.45 1.64 4.55
C PHE A 126 12.49 1.37 3.38
N THR A 127 11.33 2.03 3.33
CA THR A 127 10.34 1.79 2.26
C THR A 127 10.87 2.22 0.90
N VAL A 128 11.46 3.42 0.81
CA VAL A 128 12.04 3.94 -0.43
C VAL A 128 13.20 3.07 -0.89
N SER A 129 14.08 2.69 0.04
CA SER A 129 15.22 1.80 -0.25
C SER A 129 14.78 0.41 -0.70
N ALA A 130 13.79 -0.18 -0.03
CA ALA A 130 13.26 -1.50 -0.38
C ALA A 130 12.68 -1.54 -1.80
N LEU A 131 11.86 -0.53 -2.15
CA LEU A 131 11.25 -0.44 -3.48
C LEU A 131 12.31 -0.19 -4.56
N SER A 132 13.28 0.68 -4.31
CA SER A 132 14.41 0.93 -5.21
C SER A 132 15.20 -0.35 -5.46
N LEU A 133 15.58 -1.06 -4.40
CA LEU A 133 16.32 -2.31 -4.45
C LEU A 133 15.54 -3.42 -5.17
N LEU A 134 14.23 -3.54 -4.90
CA LEU A 134 13.34 -4.49 -5.56
C LEU A 134 13.30 -4.27 -7.08
N ILE A 135 13.14 -3.02 -7.53
CA ILE A 135 13.08 -2.67 -8.95
C ILE A 135 14.43 -2.91 -9.63
N ARG A 136 15.55 -2.63 -8.94
CA ARG A 136 16.89 -2.81 -9.45
C ARG A 136 17.27 -4.29 -9.60
N LEU A 137 16.98 -5.11 -8.59
CA LEU A 137 17.37 -6.53 -8.59
C LEU A 137 16.43 -7.42 -9.41
N ALA A 138 15.17 -7.01 -9.63
CA ALA A 138 14.22 -7.80 -10.39
C ALA A 138 14.50 -7.69 -11.91
N PRO A 139 14.62 -8.83 -12.63
CA PRO A 139 14.65 -8.83 -14.08
C PRO A 139 13.46 -8.06 -14.66
N VAL A 140 13.67 -7.30 -15.75
CA VAL A 140 12.66 -6.38 -16.31
C VAL A 140 11.32 -7.07 -16.53
N ARG A 141 11.34 -8.31 -17.06
CA ARG A 141 10.15 -9.12 -17.32
C ARG A 141 9.45 -9.63 -16.05
N MET A 142 10.16 -9.64 -14.91
CA MET A 142 9.65 -10.18 -13.63
C MET A 142 9.40 -9.11 -12.56
N ARG A 143 9.60 -7.81 -12.86
CA ARG A 143 9.39 -6.70 -11.91
C ARG A 143 7.99 -6.69 -11.32
N GLY A 144 6.97 -6.91 -12.16
CA GLY A 144 5.57 -6.99 -11.71
C GLY A 144 5.35 -8.17 -10.74
N ARG A 145 5.94 -9.34 -11.02
CA ARG A 145 5.86 -10.50 -10.14
C ARG A 145 6.58 -10.24 -8.80
N ALA A 146 7.77 -9.66 -8.82
CA ALA A 146 8.52 -9.32 -7.62
C ALA A 146 7.76 -8.33 -6.73
N SER A 147 7.21 -7.25 -7.34
CA SER A 147 6.38 -6.27 -6.62
C SER A 147 5.10 -6.89 -6.06
N GLY A 148 4.45 -7.78 -6.81
CA GLY A 148 3.28 -8.52 -6.35
C GLY A 148 3.58 -9.42 -5.15
N MET A 149 4.71 -10.12 -5.16
CA MET A 149 5.14 -10.96 -4.03
C MET A 149 5.47 -10.12 -2.79
N TRP A 150 6.13 -8.96 -2.98
CA TRP A 150 6.42 -8.03 -1.90
C TRP A 150 5.11 -7.49 -1.26
N ALA A 151 4.14 -7.09 -2.08
CA ALA A 151 2.83 -6.65 -1.63
C ALA A 151 2.04 -7.77 -0.92
N THR A 152 2.12 -9.00 -1.42
CA THR A 152 1.49 -10.18 -0.78
C THR A 152 2.10 -10.45 0.60
N GLY A 153 3.44 -10.39 0.73
CA GLY A 153 4.11 -10.50 2.02
C GLY A 153 3.60 -9.46 3.01
N PHE A 154 3.51 -8.21 2.57
CA PHE A 154 2.97 -7.12 3.40
C PHE A 154 1.51 -7.34 3.80
N LEU A 155 0.67 -7.83 2.89
CA LEU A 155 -0.73 -8.14 3.14
C LEU A 155 -0.90 -9.25 4.20
N LEU A 156 -0.17 -10.36 4.05
CA LEU A 156 -0.21 -11.46 5.00
C LEU A 156 0.26 -11.03 6.40
N GLY A 157 1.31 -10.22 6.46
CA GLY A 157 1.78 -9.64 7.71
C GLY A 157 0.73 -8.77 8.40
N ASN A 158 -0.01 -7.96 7.66
CA ASN A 158 -1.10 -7.15 8.19
C ASN A 158 -2.33 -7.95 8.66
N VAL A 159 -2.50 -9.20 8.20
CA VAL A 159 -3.54 -10.11 8.74
C VAL A 159 -3.09 -10.72 10.06
N ILE A 160 -1.85 -11.21 10.12
CA ILE A 160 -1.33 -11.95 11.27
C ILE A 160 -0.95 -10.99 12.41
N GLY A 161 -0.37 -9.84 12.08
CA GLY A 161 0.15 -8.88 13.05
C GLY A 161 -0.84 -8.49 14.15
N PRO A 162 -2.04 -8.00 13.81
CA PRO A 162 -3.03 -7.58 14.82
C PRO A 162 -3.50 -8.71 15.74
N LEU A 163 -3.56 -9.96 15.26
CA LEU A 163 -3.89 -11.13 16.09
C LEU A 163 -2.81 -11.37 17.14
N VAL A 164 -1.54 -11.36 16.71
CA VAL A 164 -0.40 -11.51 17.63
C VAL A 164 -0.34 -10.32 18.58
N GLY A 165 -0.59 -9.11 18.08
CA GLY A 165 -0.63 -7.88 18.87
C GLY A 165 -1.70 -7.93 19.96
N GLY A 166 -2.93 -8.34 19.62
CA GLY A 166 -4.01 -8.51 20.58
C GLY A 166 -3.68 -9.51 21.69
N GLY A 167 -3.00 -10.62 21.35
CA GLY A 167 -2.52 -11.58 22.34
C GLY A 167 -1.40 -11.02 23.25
N LEU A 168 -0.48 -10.23 22.70
CA LEU A 168 0.61 -9.62 23.47
C LEU A 168 0.11 -8.50 24.39
N VAL A 169 -0.91 -7.75 24.00
CA VAL A 169 -1.54 -6.72 24.84
C VAL A 169 -2.11 -7.33 26.12
N ALA A 170 -2.68 -8.53 26.07
CA ALA A 170 -3.19 -9.23 27.25
C ALA A 170 -2.09 -9.53 28.28
N VAL A 171 -0.82 -9.59 27.86
CA VAL A 171 0.34 -9.77 28.75
C VAL A 171 0.86 -8.42 29.25
N SER A 172 1.05 -7.46 28.36
CA SER A 172 1.49 -6.09 28.70
C SER A 172 1.31 -5.15 27.53
N LEU A 173 0.85 -3.91 27.78
CA LEU A 173 0.78 -2.84 26.79
C LEU A 173 2.14 -2.46 26.19
N ARG A 174 3.25 -2.80 26.85
CA ARG A 174 4.63 -2.53 26.38
C ARG A 174 5.18 -3.65 25.49
N ALA A 175 4.70 -4.89 25.66
CA ALA A 175 5.22 -6.07 24.96
C ALA A 175 5.16 -5.94 23.43
N PRO A 176 4.09 -5.45 22.80
CA PRO A 176 4.01 -5.24 21.35
C PRO A 176 5.13 -4.37 20.78
N PHE A 177 5.49 -3.28 21.47
CA PHE A 177 6.57 -2.38 21.04
C PHE A 177 7.93 -3.05 21.09
N LEU A 178 8.22 -3.81 22.17
CA LEU A 178 9.49 -4.51 22.35
C LEU A 178 9.65 -5.64 21.34
N VAL A 179 8.60 -6.44 21.13
CA VAL A 179 8.60 -7.53 20.15
C VAL A 179 8.82 -6.98 18.74
N TYR A 180 8.12 -5.90 18.37
CA TYR A 180 8.32 -5.28 17.07
C TYR A 180 9.73 -4.71 16.91
N ALA A 181 10.27 -4.04 17.92
CA ALA A 181 11.64 -3.53 17.90
C ALA A 181 12.65 -4.68 17.71
N ALA A 182 12.49 -5.78 18.42
CA ALA A 182 13.35 -6.95 18.27
C ALA A 182 13.28 -7.56 16.85
N VAL A 183 12.07 -7.70 16.29
CA VAL A 183 11.87 -8.17 14.91
C VAL A 183 12.59 -7.26 13.92
N LEU A 184 12.47 -5.93 14.06
CA LEU A 184 13.13 -4.99 13.18
C LEU A 184 14.67 -5.05 13.26
N VAL A 185 15.24 -5.26 14.45
CA VAL A 185 16.69 -5.47 14.62
C VAL A 185 17.12 -6.74 13.87
N VAL A 186 16.40 -7.85 14.05
CA VAL A 186 16.68 -9.11 13.33
C VAL A 186 16.61 -8.87 11.81
N VAL A 187 15.56 -8.20 11.32
CA VAL A 187 15.40 -7.88 9.90
C VAL A 187 16.55 -7.00 9.39
N ALA A 188 16.97 -5.98 10.15
CA ALA A 188 18.10 -5.13 9.79
C ALA A 188 19.41 -5.92 9.70
N CYS A 189 19.68 -6.82 10.67
CA CYS A 189 20.86 -7.69 10.65
C CYS A 189 20.84 -8.64 9.44
N VAL A 190 19.72 -9.30 9.19
CA VAL A 190 19.53 -10.21 8.04
C VAL A 190 19.75 -9.44 6.72
N ALA A 191 19.18 -8.27 6.59
CA ALA A 191 19.33 -7.43 5.39
C ALA A 191 20.81 -7.04 5.19
N LEU A 192 21.50 -6.59 6.23
CA LEU A 192 22.94 -6.24 6.15
C LEU A 192 23.80 -7.45 5.78
N LEU A 193 23.53 -8.62 6.31
CA LEU A 193 24.31 -9.82 6.04
C LEU A 193 24.08 -10.36 4.63
N LEU A 194 22.82 -10.40 4.17
CA LEU A 194 22.46 -11.06 2.91
C LEU A 194 22.48 -10.12 1.69
N LEU A 195 22.36 -8.80 1.91
CA LEU A 195 22.35 -7.81 0.82
C LEU A 195 23.69 -7.04 0.68
N ARG A 196 24.67 -7.26 1.56
CA ARG A 196 26.01 -6.66 1.51
C ARG A 196 26.73 -6.98 0.19
N GLY A 197 27.37 -5.99 -0.42
CA GLY A 197 28.13 -6.16 -1.67
C GLY A 197 27.34 -5.91 -2.95
N ARG A 198 26.05 -5.53 -2.85
CA ARG A 198 25.22 -5.17 -4.00
C ARG A 198 25.09 -3.65 -4.19
N ASP A 199 25.81 -2.84 -3.41
CA ASP A 199 25.88 -1.39 -3.55
C ASP A 199 26.90 -1.02 -4.64
N GLY A 200 26.40 -0.59 -5.78
CA GLY A 200 27.22 0.07 -6.79
C GLY A 200 27.68 -0.80 -7.95
N GLU A 201 26.81 -0.89 -8.92
CA GLU A 201 27.10 -0.86 -10.35
C GLU A 201 25.75 -0.64 -11.06
N ASP A 202 25.68 0.35 -11.95
CA ASP A 202 24.54 0.65 -12.83
C ASP A 202 23.31 1.44 -12.31
N VAL A 203 23.50 2.48 -11.50
CA VAL A 203 22.44 3.49 -11.30
C VAL A 203 22.24 4.41 -12.53
N ARG A 204 23.13 4.34 -13.54
CA ARG A 204 23.14 5.30 -14.67
C ARG A 204 22.60 4.79 -16.01
N GLN A 205 22.28 3.51 -16.15
CA GLN A 205 21.82 2.96 -17.44
C GLN A 205 20.35 2.54 -17.38
N GLY A 206 19.45 3.38 -17.82
CA GLY A 206 18.05 3.06 -17.99
C GLY A 206 17.07 4.23 -18.04
N ALA A 207 17.59 5.42 -18.01
CA ALA A 207 16.77 6.64 -18.11
C ALA A 207 16.70 7.17 -19.54
N ALA A 208 16.39 6.31 -20.53
CA ALA A 208 16.01 6.77 -21.85
C ALA A 208 14.75 7.63 -21.76
N ALA A 209 14.78 8.76 -22.44
CA ALA A 209 13.92 9.91 -22.31
C ALA A 209 12.47 9.66 -22.77
N GLU A 210 11.64 9.03 -21.93
CA GLU A 210 10.20 9.14 -22.10
C GLU A 210 9.71 10.44 -21.45
N PRO A 211 8.81 11.21 -22.11
CA PRO A 211 8.31 12.45 -21.57
C PRO A 211 7.55 12.20 -20.26
N PRO A 212 7.75 13.04 -19.22
CA PRO A 212 6.99 12.90 -17.97
C PRO A 212 5.51 13.16 -18.21
N ALA A 213 4.64 12.29 -17.66
CA ALA A 213 3.20 12.55 -17.64
C ALA A 213 2.94 13.85 -16.88
N ARG A 214 2.26 14.81 -17.55
CA ARG A 214 1.98 16.12 -16.94
C ARG A 214 0.86 15.98 -15.91
N PHE A 215 1.14 16.26 -14.64
CA PHE A 215 0.19 16.19 -13.54
C PHE A 215 -1.11 16.98 -13.82
N ARG A 216 -1.02 18.17 -14.41
CA ARG A 216 -2.19 18.99 -14.77
C ARG A 216 -3.10 18.30 -15.80
N THR A 217 -2.53 17.56 -16.76
CA THR A 217 -3.29 16.79 -17.74
C THR A 217 -3.99 15.60 -17.10
N ALA A 218 -3.31 14.88 -16.20
CA ALA A 218 -3.94 13.80 -15.44
C ALA A 218 -5.08 14.34 -14.56
N LEU A 219 -4.91 15.50 -13.91
CA LEU A 219 -5.91 16.11 -13.04
C LEU A 219 -7.19 16.54 -13.81
N SER A 220 -7.11 16.81 -15.12
CA SER A 220 -8.29 17.08 -15.95
C SER A 220 -9.11 15.82 -16.23
N HIS A 221 -8.52 14.62 -16.09
CA HIS A 221 -9.20 13.34 -16.34
C HIS A 221 -10.15 12.99 -15.19
N PRO A 222 -11.46 12.77 -15.42
CA PRO A 222 -12.43 12.52 -14.36
C PRO A 222 -12.13 11.26 -13.55
N THR A 223 -11.60 10.20 -14.18
CA THR A 223 -11.21 8.96 -13.49
C THR A 223 -10.01 9.16 -12.57
N TYR A 224 -9.04 10.01 -12.94
CA TYR A 224 -7.93 10.32 -12.06
C TYR A 224 -8.39 11.11 -10.82
N ARG A 225 -9.31 12.06 -10.98
CA ARG A 225 -9.93 12.77 -9.84
C ARG A 225 -10.68 11.82 -8.93
N ALA A 226 -11.44 10.87 -9.50
CA ALA A 226 -12.12 9.83 -8.73
C ALA A 226 -11.12 8.95 -7.97
N ALA A 227 -9.99 8.60 -8.59
CA ALA A 227 -8.91 7.84 -7.95
C ALA A 227 -8.26 8.63 -6.80
N LEU A 228 -8.02 9.94 -6.96
CA LEU A 228 -7.48 10.79 -5.89
C LEU A 228 -8.42 10.83 -4.68
N VAL A 229 -9.72 11.09 -4.91
CA VAL A 229 -10.72 11.11 -3.81
C VAL A 229 -10.88 9.73 -3.19
N GLY A 230 -10.87 8.66 -4.00
CA GLY A 230 -10.87 7.27 -3.51
C GLY A 230 -9.63 6.94 -2.68
N GLY A 231 -8.44 7.39 -3.12
CA GLY A 231 -7.19 7.26 -2.38
C GLY A 231 -7.23 7.97 -1.02
N PHE A 232 -7.73 9.22 -1.01
CA PHE A 232 -7.94 9.98 0.23
C PHE A 232 -8.91 9.24 1.18
N ALA A 233 -10.07 8.81 0.69
CA ALA A 233 -11.05 8.07 1.49
C ALA A 233 -10.47 6.75 2.04
N ASN A 234 -9.67 6.04 1.25
CA ASN A 234 -8.99 4.82 1.70
C ASN A 234 -7.93 5.12 2.77
N GLY A 235 -7.13 6.17 2.57
CA GLY A 235 -6.17 6.65 3.58
C GLY A 235 -6.88 7.01 4.89
N TRP A 236 -7.95 7.78 4.80
CA TRP A 236 -8.78 8.18 5.94
C TRP A 236 -9.34 6.96 6.70
N THR A 237 -10.02 6.05 6.00
CA THR A 237 -10.74 4.94 6.65
C THR A 237 -9.83 3.82 7.10
N VAL A 238 -8.91 3.36 6.24
CA VAL A 238 -8.14 2.12 6.47
C VAL A 238 -6.87 2.37 7.27
N PHE A 239 -6.07 3.35 6.85
CA PHE A 239 -4.78 3.62 7.48
C PHE A 239 -4.90 4.61 8.64
N GLY A 240 -5.95 5.43 8.66
CA GLY A 240 -6.21 6.43 9.67
C GLY A 240 -7.19 5.97 10.75
N VAL A 241 -8.47 6.18 10.49
CA VAL A 241 -9.55 6.03 11.48
C VAL A 241 -9.62 4.62 12.06
N ARG A 242 -9.48 3.60 11.24
CA ARG A 242 -9.55 2.21 11.70
C ARG A 242 -8.46 1.89 12.73
N VAL A 243 -7.23 2.28 12.45
CA VAL A 243 -6.10 2.02 13.36
C VAL A 243 -6.23 2.86 14.65
N ALA A 244 -6.79 4.08 14.55
CA ALA A 244 -6.95 4.97 15.68
C ALA A 244 -8.15 4.62 16.56
N LEU A 245 -9.33 4.46 15.96
CA LEU A 245 -10.59 4.43 16.71
C LEU A 245 -11.13 3.02 16.99
N VAL A 246 -10.85 2.02 16.13
CA VAL A 246 -11.40 0.67 16.36
C VAL A 246 -10.93 0.06 17.69
N PRO A 247 -9.62 0.08 18.05
CA PRO A 247 -9.20 -0.44 19.34
C PRO A 247 -9.81 0.33 20.54
N LEU A 248 -9.92 1.66 20.42
CA LEU A 248 -10.52 2.47 21.48
C LEU A 248 -12.02 2.22 21.62
N PHE A 249 -12.75 2.15 20.50
CA PHE A 249 -14.18 1.85 20.50
C PHE A 249 -14.48 0.51 21.16
N VAL A 250 -13.70 -0.51 20.84
CA VAL A 250 -13.84 -1.86 21.40
C VAL A 250 -13.66 -1.85 22.91
N VAL A 251 -12.68 -1.10 23.43
CA VAL A 251 -12.40 -1.04 24.86
C VAL A 251 -13.35 -0.07 25.58
N GLU A 252 -13.48 1.16 25.08
CA GLU A 252 -14.18 2.23 25.80
C GLU A 252 -15.70 2.20 25.63
N ALA A 253 -16.20 1.86 24.42
CA ALA A 253 -17.64 1.88 24.15
C ALA A 253 -18.29 0.50 24.27
N MET A 254 -17.57 -0.57 23.85
CA MET A 254 -18.11 -1.94 23.92
C MET A 254 -17.73 -2.67 25.22
N GLY A 255 -16.77 -2.14 26.02
CA GLY A 255 -16.32 -2.75 27.28
C GLY A 255 -15.64 -4.11 27.08
N GLN A 256 -15.11 -4.38 25.88
CA GLN A 256 -14.43 -5.63 25.57
C GLN A 256 -12.94 -5.58 25.96
N PRO A 257 -12.32 -6.74 26.24
CA PRO A 257 -10.88 -6.81 26.45
C PRO A 257 -10.08 -6.25 25.28
N GLU A 258 -8.92 -5.67 25.55
CA GLU A 258 -8.03 -5.03 24.56
C GLU A 258 -7.66 -5.94 23.38
N ALA A 259 -7.59 -7.25 23.60
CA ALA A 259 -7.32 -8.26 22.56
C ALA A 259 -8.35 -8.23 21.43
N TRP A 260 -9.60 -7.85 21.69
CA TRP A 260 -10.65 -7.74 20.68
C TRP A 260 -10.37 -6.64 19.65
N GLY A 261 -9.65 -5.59 20.01
CA GLY A 261 -9.15 -4.60 19.05
C GLY A 261 -8.27 -5.23 17.98
N GLY A 262 -7.36 -6.12 18.39
CA GLY A 262 -6.53 -6.90 17.45
C GLY A 262 -7.36 -7.85 16.57
N ILE A 263 -8.34 -8.55 17.15
CA ILE A 263 -9.26 -9.43 16.41
C ILE A 263 -10.03 -8.63 15.35
N ALA A 264 -10.58 -7.47 15.71
CA ALA A 264 -11.35 -6.63 14.78
C ALA A 264 -10.49 -6.14 13.59
N LEU A 265 -9.25 -5.74 13.85
CA LEU A 265 -8.31 -5.34 12.79
C LEU A 265 -7.92 -6.53 11.91
N ALA A 266 -7.71 -7.72 12.48
CA ALA A 266 -7.40 -8.92 11.72
C ALA A 266 -8.58 -9.39 10.86
N VAL A 267 -9.80 -9.37 11.39
CA VAL A 267 -11.03 -9.72 10.64
C VAL A 267 -11.21 -8.78 9.44
N PHE A 268 -10.97 -7.48 9.62
CA PHE A 268 -10.94 -6.54 8.50
C PHE A 268 -9.87 -6.92 7.47
N ALA A 269 -8.66 -7.24 7.90
CA ALA A 269 -7.56 -7.58 7.00
C ALA A 269 -7.86 -8.89 6.23
N VAL A 270 -8.51 -9.86 6.85
CA VAL A 270 -9.04 -11.07 6.17
C VAL A 270 -10.07 -10.71 5.12
N GLY A 271 -11.04 -9.84 5.44
CA GLY A 271 -12.02 -9.34 4.49
C GLY A 271 -11.36 -8.66 3.29
N ASN A 272 -10.38 -7.80 3.54
CA ASN A 272 -9.60 -7.11 2.50
C ASN A 272 -8.86 -8.10 1.60
N ALA A 273 -8.14 -9.04 2.18
CA ALA A 273 -7.38 -10.06 1.46
C ALA A 273 -8.27 -10.96 0.58
N SER A 274 -9.44 -11.35 1.10
CA SER A 274 -10.37 -12.26 0.41
C SER A 274 -10.88 -11.70 -0.91
N THR A 275 -11.07 -10.39 -1.01
CA THR A 275 -11.62 -9.73 -2.19
C THR A 275 -10.57 -9.09 -3.10
N LEU A 276 -9.35 -8.87 -2.61
CA LEU A 276 -8.27 -8.19 -3.35
C LEU A 276 -7.95 -8.85 -4.71
N LEU A 277 -7.77 -10.18 -4.70
CA LEU A 277 -7.46 -10.95 -5.92
C LEU A 277 -8.65 -11.02 -6.87
N LEU A 278 -9.86 -11.13 -6.33
CA LEU A 278 -11.09 -11.10 -7.11
C LEU A 278 -11.28 -9.75 -7.79
N ALA A 279 -11.05 -8.66 -7.06
CA ALA A 279 -11.14 -7.30 -7.56
C ALA A 279 -10.22 -7.05 -8.75
N GLY A 280 -8.97 -7.52 -8.69
CA GLY A 280 -8.03 -7.44 -9.81
C GLY A 280 -8.56 -8.15 -11.05
N ARG A 281 -9.01 -9.40 -10.92
CA ARG A 281 -9.55 -10.18 -12.04
C ARG A 281 -10.82 -9.57 -12.65
N VAL A 282 -11.73 -9.04 -11.81
CA VAL A 282 -12.95 -8.37 -12.27
C VAL A 282 -12.59 -7.06 -12.97
N ALA A 283 -11.67 -6.28 -12.41
CA ALA A 283 -11.18 -5.05 -13.00
C ALA A 283 -10.58 -5.27 -14.39
N ASP A 284 -9.83 -6.36 -14.60
CA ASP A 284 -9.22 -6.67 -15.88
C ASP A 284 -10.20 -7.21 -16.93
N ARG A 285 -11.32 -7.82 -16.49
CA ARG A 285 -12.30 -8.44 -17.41
C ARG A 285 -13.51 -7.57 -17.68
N ARG A 286 -14.02 -6.86 -16.67
CA ARG A 286 -15.30 -6.10 -16.73
C ARG A 286 -15.11 -4.59 -16.62
N GLY A 287 -13.86 -4.14 -16.47
CA GLY A 287 -13.55 -2.71 -16.29
C GLY A 287 -13.24 -2.34 -14.86
N ARG A 288 -12.64 -1.17 -14.70
CA ARG A 288 -12.15 -0.66 -13.40
C ARG A 288 -13.29 -0.13 -12.54
N ARG A 289 -14.32 0.41 -13.17
CA ARG A 289 -15.43 1.12 -12.51
C ARG A 289 -16.34 0.20 -11.68
N PRO A 290 -16.84 -0.96 -12.16
CA PRO A 290 -17.79 -1.80 -11.40
C PRO A 290 -17.27 -2.27 -10.03
N PRO A 291 -16.05 -2.85 -9.91
CA PRO A 291 -15.55 -3.28 -8.61
C PRO A 291 -15.25 -2.12 -7.67
N ALA A 292 -14.80 -0.95 -8.19
CA ALA A 292 -14.58 0.24 -7.39
C ALA A 292 -15.89 0.76 -6.77
N LEU A 293 -16.97 0.84 -7.56
CA LEU A 293 -18.29 1.26 -7.10
C LEU A 293 -18.86 0.30 -6.03
N ALA A 294 -18.83 -1.00 -6.31
CA ALA A 294 -19.30 -2.01 -5.35
C ALA A 294 -18.50 -1.95 -4.04
N GLY A 295 -17.18 -1.85 -4.14
CA GLY A 295 -16.29 -1.76 -2.97
C GLY A 295 -16.52 -0.51 -2.14
N LEU A 296 -16.68 0.66 -2.78
CA LEU A 296 -16.95 1.92 -2.09
C LEU A 296 -18.33 1.91 -1.40
N ALA A 297 -19.36 1.37 -2.05
CA ALA A 297 -20.69 1.25 -1.46
C ALA A 297 -20.68 0.35 -0.22
N VAL A 298 -20.07 -0.84 -0.32
CA VAL A 298 -19.94 -1.76 0.82
C VAL A 298 -19.10 -1.13 1.94
N SER A 299 -17.98 -0.51 1.60
CA SER A 299 -17.10 0.13 2.60
C SER A 299 -17.80 1.30 3.30
N ALA A 300 -18.57 2.11 2.56
CA ALA A 300 -19.31 3.24 3.12
C ALA A 300 -20.33 2.81 4.15
N VAL A 301 -21.19 1.84 3.80
CA VAL A 301 -22.23 1.34 4.70
C VAL A 301 -21.59 0.63 5.89
N ALA A 302 -20.71 -0.33 5.62
CA ALA A 302 -20.10 -1.14 6.69
C ALA A 302 -19.27 -0.29 7.66
N THR A 303 -18.50 0.70 7.18
CA THR A 303 -17.75 1.59 8.07
C THR A 303 -18.67 2.57 8.80
N GLY A 304 -19.69 3.11 8.12
CA GLY A 304 -20.60 4.09 8.70
C GLY A 304 -21.43 3.56 9.85
N VAL A 305 -21.77 2.26 9.84
CA VAL A 305 -22.57 1.65 10.91
C VAL A 305 -21.75 1.15 12.10
N LEU A 306 -20.41 1.03 11.99
CA LEU A 306 -19.55 0.45 13.04
C LEU A 306 -19.78 1.08 14.41
N GLY A 307 -19.91 2.40 14.47
CA GLY A 307 -20.05 3.13 15.74
C GLY A 307 -21.41 2.96 16.43
N PHE A 308 -22.39 2.36 15.76
CA PHE A 308 -23.73 2.06 16.32
C PHE A 308 -23.84 0.62 16.81
N LEU A 309 -22.84 -0.23 16.52
CA LEU A 309 -22.87 -1.65 16.84
C LEU A 309 -22.22 -1.89 18.21
N THR A 310 -23.01 -2.26 19.19
CA THR A 310 -22.54 -2.62 20.53
C THR A 310 -22.36 -4.14 20.69
N ASP A 311 -22.99 -4.94 19.83
CA ASP A 311 -22.78 -6.39 19.81
C ASP A 311 -21.44 -6.73 19.14
N PRO A 312 -20.55 -7.49 19.82
CA PRO A 312 -19.21 -7.81 19.30
C PRO A 312 -19.25 -8.61 18.00
N MET A 313 -20.21 -9.51 17.83
CA MET A 313 -20.28 -10.35 16.62
C MET A 313 -20.74 -9.53 15.42
N LEU A 314 -21.76 -8.69 15.57
CA LEU A 314 -22.20 -7.78 14.52
C LEU A 314 -21.10 -6.78 14.13
N PHE A 315 -20.34 -6.30 15.11
CA PHE A 315 -19.19 -5.44 14.87
C PHE A 315 -18.10 -6.15 14.04
N LEU A 316 -17.78 -7.42 14.35
CA LEU A 316 -16.83 -8.20 13.56
C LEU A 316 -17.32 -8.45 12.13
N VAL A 317 -18.63 -8.76 11.97
CA VAL A 317 -19.22 -8.93 10.63
C VAL A 317 -19.13 -7.62 9.83
N ALA A 318 -19.49 -6.48 10.42
CA ALA A 318 -19.36 -5.18 9.77
C ALA A 318 -17.88 -4.85 9.45
N SER A 319 -16.94 -5.20 10.33
CA SER A 319 -15.52 -5.06 10.10
C SER A 319 -15.03 -5.92 8.93
N LEU A 320 -15.50 -7.16 8.81
CA LEU A 320 -15.23 -8.05 7.68
C LEU A 320 -15.74 -7.44 6.36
N LEU A 321 -16.99 -6.99 6.35
CA LEU A 321 -17.61 -6.36 5.18
C LEU A 321 -16.89 -5.07 4.77
N ALA A 322 -16.50 -4.22 5.74
CA ALA A 322 -15.70 -3.03 5.47
C ALA A 322 -14.34 -3.40 4.85
N GLY A 323 -13.72 -4.49 5.32
CA GLY A 323 -12.49 -5.05 4.73
C GLY A 323 -12.72 -5.52 3.29
N MET A 324 -13.77 -6.29 3.04
CA MET A 324 -14.13 -6.75 1.70
C MET A 324 -14.36 -5.57 0.75
N GLY A 325 -15.07 -4.53 1.20
CA GLY A 325 -15.27 -3.29 0.45
C GLY A 325 -13.94 -2.64 0.07
N SER A 326 -13.03 -2.48 1.04
CA SER A 326 -11.69 -1.89 0.79
C SER A 326 -10.87 -2.73 -0.19
N GLY A 327 -10.90 -4.06 -0.09
CA GLY A 327 -10.21 -4.98 -1.01
C GLY A 327 -10.71 -4.87 -2.46
N LEU A 328 -11.99 -4.55 -2.65
CA LEU A 328 -12.57 -4.32 -3.98
C LEU A 328 -12.16 -2.97 -4.58
N VAL A 329 -11.77 -1.97 -3.78
CA VAL A 329 -11.44 -0.62 -4.25
C VAL A 329 -9.99 -0.50 -4.73
N ASN A 330 -9.03 -1.09 -4.02
CA ASN A 330 -7.61 -0.82 -4.22
C ASN A 330 -7.08 -1.24 -5.61
N PRO A 331 -7.28 -2.50 -6.11
CA PRO A 331 -6.75 -2.91 -7.40
C PRO A 331 -7.31 -2.10 -8.58
N PRO A 332 -8.63 -1.88 -8.72
CA PRO A 332 -9.16 -1.11 -9.83
C PRO A 332 -8.73 0.36 -9.79
N THR A 333 -8.58 0.96 -8.60
CA THR A 333 -8.10 2.34 -8.45
C THR A 333 -6.66 2.48 -8.93
N ASN A 334 -5.76 1.57 -8.51
CA ASN A 334 -4.37 1.55 -8.96
C ASN A 334 -4.26 1.31 -10.47
N ALA A 335 -5.07 0.39 -11.01
CA ALA A 335 -5.11 0.13 -12.45
C ALA A 335 -5.61 1.36 -13.23
N ALA A 336 -6.67 2.03 -12.77
CA ALA A 336 -7.19 3.24 -13.39
C ALA A 336 -6.16 4.39 -13.41
N VAL A 337 -5.38 4.55 -12.32
CA VAL A 337 -4.27 5.52 -12.29
C VAL A 337 -3.21 5.16 -13.33
N ALA A 338 -2.84 3.89 -13.43
CA ALA A 338 -1.87 3.41 -14.42
C ALA A 338 -2.39 3.60 -15.87
N ASP A 339 -3.67 3.33 -16.12
CA ASP A 339 -4.30 3.53 -17.44
C ASP A 339 -4.28 5.02 -17.86
N VAL A 340 -4.55 5.94 -16.92
CA VAL A 340 -4.49 7.41 -17.18
C VAL A 340 -3.06 7.88 -17.46
N ILE A 341 -2.06 7.27 -16.84
CA ILE A 341 -0.64 7.56 -17.14
C ILE A 341 -0.28 7.10 -18.56
N GLY A 342 -0.81 5.97 -18.99
CA GLY A 342 -0.54 5.35 -20.29
C GLY A 342 0.83 4.67 -20.37
N SER A 343 0.99 3.78 -21.36
CA SER A 343 2.17 2.92 -21.53
C SER A 343 3.44 3.67 -22.01
N ARG A 344 3.30 4.92 -22.50
CA ARG A 344 4.39 5.71 -23.13
C ARG A 344 4.86 6.90 -22.29
N ALA A 345 4.47 7.00 -21.02
CA ALA A 345 4.82 8.15 -20.20
C ALA A 345 5.38 7.72 -18.83
N ARG A 346 6.36 8.49 -18.31
CA ARG A 346 6.81 8.33 -16.93
C ARG A 346 5.75 8.87 -15.98
N GLY A 347 5.04 7.98 -15.29
CA GLY A 347 3.95 8.32 -14.37
C GLY A 347 4.37 8.83 -13.00
N GLY A 348 5.66 9.06 -12.74
CA GLY A 348 6.16 9.32 -11.39
C GLY A 348 5.43 10.42 -10.62
N THR A 349 5.19 11.58 -11.25
CA THR A 349 4.48 12.70 -10.60
C THR A 349 2.98 12.44 -10.41
N VAL A 350 2.35 11.71 -11.33
CA VAL A 350 0.93 11.35 -11.25
C VAL A 350 0.71 10.29 -10.17
N LEU A 351 1.57 9.27 -10.13
CA LEU A 351 1.52 8.24 -9.09
C LEU A 351 1.86 8.81 -7.71
N ALA A 352 2.85 9.69 -7.62
CA ALA A 352 3.18 10.39 -6.39
C ALA A 352 2.00 11.24 -5.87
N GLY A 353 1.32 11.98 -6.76
CA GLY A 353 0.12 12.74 -6.40
C GLY A 353 -1.00 11.84 -5.85
N PHE A 354 -1.22 10.67 -6.45
CA PHE A 354 -2.17 9.68 -5.93
C PHE A 354 -1.76 9.16 -4.53
N GLN A 355 -0.49 8.80 -4.35
CA GLN A 355 -0.01 8.33 -3.06
C GLN A 355 -0.10 9.42 -1.98
N MET A 356 0.25 10.67 -2.32
CA MET A 356 0.15 11.80 -1.39
C MET A 356 -1.29 12.05 -0.91
N THR A 357 -2.31 11.85 -1.75
CA THR A 357 -3.71 11.98 -1.31
C THR A 357 -4.11 10.87 -0.34
N THR A 358 -3.63 9.65 -0.54
CA THR A 358 -3.82 8.54 0.41
C THR A 358 -3.15 8.83 1.76
N ASP A 359 -1.91 9.31 1.73
CA ASP A 359 -1.18 9.68 2.95
C ASP A 359 -1.85 10.86 3.67
N LEU A 360 -2.36 11.85 2.92
CA LEU A 360 -3.12 12.96 3.49
C LEU A 360 -4.39 12.48 4.21
N GLY A 361 -5.11 11.53 3.62
CA GLY A 361 -6.24 10.88 4.28
C GLY A 361 -5.85 10.19 5.58
N ALA A 362 -4.73 9.46 5.57
CA ALA A 362 -4.19 8.79 6.76
C ALA A 362 -3.70 9.76 7.86
N ILE A 363 -3.35 11.00 7.49
CA ILE A 363 -2.95 12.06 8.43
C ILE A 363 -4.17 12.78 9.01
N VAL A 364 -5.09 13.23 8.15
CA VAL A 364 -6.22 14.06 8.55
C VAL A 364 -7.33 13.22 9.19
N GLY A 365 -7.54 11.99 8.69
CA GLY A 365 -8.60 11.10 9.15
C GLY A 365 -8.63 10.85 10.66
N PRO A 366 -7.53 10.38 11.26
CA PRO A 366 -7.49 10.12 12.70
C PRO A 366 -7.74 11.36 13.55
N VAL A 367 -7.19 12.51 13.17
CA VAL A 367 -7.33 13.77 13.94
C VAL A 367 -8.78 14.23 13.92
N VAL A 368 -9.39 14.32 12.73
CA VAL A 368 -10.76 14.82 12.60
C VAL A 368 -11.76 13.83 13.18
N ALA A 369 -11.61 12.53 12.88
CA ALA A 369 -12.51 11.52 13.43
C ALA A 369 -12.29 11.30 14.93
N GLY A 370 -11.06 11.45 15.42
CA GLY A 370 -10.75 11.41 16.85
C GLY A 370 -11.39 12.57 17.61
N ALA A 371 -11.28 13.79 17.06
CA ALA A 371 -11.97 14.95 17.62
C ALA A 371 -13.50 14.76 17.61
N LEU A 372 -14.04 14.26 16.50
CA LEU A 372 -15.49 14.01 16.43
C LEU A 372 -15.94 12.91 17.40
N ALA A 373 -15.12 11.86 17.60
CA ALA A 373 -15.40 10.82 18.59
C ALA A 373 -15.38 11.38 20.02
N GLU A 374 -14.48 12.32 20.33
CA GLU A 374 -14.37 12.96 21.64
C GLU A 374 -15.54 13.89 21.94
N PHE A 375 -16.00 14.70 20.95
CA PHE A 375 -17.04 15.72 21.17
C PHE A 375 -18.46 15.25 20.85
N ALA A 376 -18.64 14.34 19.88
CA ALA A 376 -19.94 13.88 19.39
C ALA A 376 -20.11 12.35 19.46
N GLY A 377 -19.12 11.65 19.99
CA GLY A 377 -19.13 10.19 20.17
C GLY A 377 -18.68 9.39 18.93
N TYR A 378 -18.38 8.13 19.17
CA TYR A 378 -17.92 7.18 18.13
C TYR A 378 -18.88 7.02 16.95
N PRO A 379 -20.24 7.00 17.14
CA PRO A 379 -21.15 6.90 16.02
C PRO A 379 -20.96 7.99 14.97
N ALA A 380 -20.76 9.24 15.40
CA ALA A 380 -20.54 10.37 14.51
C ALA A 380 -19.21 10.24 13.73
N ALA A 381 -18.13 9.77 14.39
CA ALA A 381 -16.83 9.58 13.77
C ALA A 381 -16.84 8.49 12.69
N PHE A 382 -17.49 7.36 12.96
CA PHE A 382 -17.62 6.28 11.97
C PHE A 382 -18.60 6.65 10.85
N ALA A 383 -19.71 7.35 11.15
CA ALA A 383 -20.62 7.87 10.14
C ALA A 383 -19.94 8.85 9.18
N LEU A 384 -19.12 9.78 9.69
CA LEU A 384 -18.31 10.67 8.85
C LEU A 384 -17.35 9.87 7.96
N SER A 385 -16.73 8.82 8.51
CA SER A 385 -15.81 7.96 7.73
C SER A 385 -16.53 7.20 6.63
N GLY A 386 -17.76 6.73 6.88
CA GLY A 386 -18.64 6.18 5.84
C GLY A 386 -19.02 7.22 4.79
N ALA A 387 -19.33 8.46 5.22
CA ALA A 387 -19.64 9.57 4.32
C ALA A 387 -18.45 9.91 3.39
N MET A 388 -17.21 9.83 3.86
CA MET A 388 -16.03 10.01 2.99
C MET A 388 -15.97 8.97 1.87
N ALA A 389 -16.33 7.71 2.16
CA ALA A 389 -16.43 6.68 1.13
C ALA A 389 -17.62 6.93 0.17
N LEU A 390 -18.74 7.49 0.64
CA LEU A 390 -19.85 7.92 -0.23
C LEU A 390 -19.46 9.08 -1.15
N VAL A 391 -18.68 10.04 -0.67
CA VAL A 391 -18.12 11.12 -1.51
C VAL A 391 -17.26 10.51 -2.62
N ALA A 392 -16.36 9.57 -2.28
CA ALA A 392 -15.56 8.87 -3.26
C ALA A 392 -16.43 8.09 -4.27
N LEU A 393 -17.49 7.42 -3.81
CA LEU A 393 -18.47 6.75 -4.66
C LEU A 393 -19.09 7.73 -5.67
N GLY A 394 -19.50 8.93 -5.23
CA GLY A 394 -20.05 9.98 -6.09
C GLY A 394 -19.09 10.41 -7.21
N PHE A 395 -17.79 10.50 -6.92
CA PHE A 395 -16.76 10.75 -7.95
C PHE A 395 -16.59 9.57 -8.90
N TRP A 396 -16.61 8.34 -8.40
CA TRP A 396 -16.51 7.14 -9.23
C TRP A 396 -17.75 6.89 -10.10
N LEU A 397 -18.93 7.35 -9.70
CA LEU A 397 -20.13 7.35 -10.56
C LEU A 397 -19.96 8.21 -11.82
N ARG A 398 -19.13 9.27 -11.75
CA ARG A 398 -18.80 10.17 -12.86
C ARG A 398 -17.50 9.80 -13.58
N ALA A 399 -16.75 8.81 -13.08
CA ALA A 399 -15.53 8.34 -13.71
C ALA A 399 -15.82 7.64 -15.04
N LEU A 400 -14.92 7.83 -16.00
CA LEU A 400 -14.96 7.11 -17.27
C LEU A 400 -14.30 5.74 -17.10
N GLU A 401 -14.79 4.74 -17.82
CA GLU A 401 -14.12 3.44 -17.87
C GLU A 401 -12.78 3.58 -18.60
N THR A 402 -11.72 3.03 -18.03
CA THR A 402 -10.36 3.13 -18.57
C THR A 402 -9.84 1.84 -19.18
N LEU A 403 -10.61 0.72 -19.04
CA LEU A 403 -10.23 -0.53 -19.70
C LEU A 403 -10.17 -0.30 -21.22
N PRO A 404 -9.03 -0.57 -21.89
CA PRO A 404 -8.95 -0.46 -23.35
C PRO A 404 -10.02 -1.33 -24.00
N SER A 405 -10.83 -0.74 -24.86
CA SER A 405 -11.78 -1.51 -25.66
C SER A 405 -10.98 -2.49 -26.52
N ALA A 406 -11.40 -3.74 -26.57
CA ALA A 406 -10.83 -4.69 -27.53
C ALA A 406 -10.92 -4.07 -28.93
N PRO A 407 -9.86 -4.17 -29.77
CA PRO A 407 -9.92 -3.66 -31.14
C PRO A 407 -11.15 -4.26 -31.83
N SER A 408 -11.96 -3.39 -32.42
CA SER A 408 -13.16 -3.85 -33.13
C SER A 408 -12.73 -4.81 -34.26
N PRO A 409 -13.45 -5.90 -34.51
CA PRO A 409 -13.10 -6.87 -35.56
C PRO A 409 -12.89 -6.22 -36.92
N LYS A 410 -13.53 -5.07 -37.20
CA LYS A 410 -13.40 -4.32 -38.45
C LYS A 410 -12.02 -3.69 -38.69
N VAL A 411 -11.26 -3.36 -37.63
CA VAL A 411 -9.91 -2.78 -37.77
C VAL A 411 -8.85 -3.90 -37.97
N ALA A 412 -9.13 -5.10 -37.50
CA ALA A 412 -8.27 -6.26 -37.73
C ALA A 412 -8.34 -6.77 -39.21
N GLU A 413 -9.47 -6.56 -39.90
CA GLU A 413 -9.65 -6.92 -41.31
C GLU A 413 -9.00 -5.89 -42.24
N GLU A 414 -8.95 -4.61 -41.85
CA GLU A 414 -8.36 -3.54 -42.66
C GLU A 414 -6.82 -3.47 -42.56
N SER A 415 -6.22 -4.15 -41.58
CA SER A 415 -4.76 -4.22 -41.39
C SER A 415 -4.07 -5.42 -42.02
N LEU A 416 -4.80 -6.31 -42.66
CA LEU A 416 -4.20 -7.32 -43.53
C LEU A 416 -3.78 -6.62 -44.84
N PRO A 417 -2.48 -6.58 -45.18
CA PRO A 417 -2.10 -6.06 -46.50
C PRO A 417 -2.81 -6.91 -47.54
N GLU A 418 -3.62 -6.25 -48.38
CA GLU A 418 -4.11 -6.87 -49.62
C GLU A 418 -2.88 -7.37 -50.37
N CYS A 419 -2.67 -8.68 -50.32
CA CYS A 419 -1.75 -9.35 -51.23
C CYS A 419 -2.31 -9.15 -52.64
N SER A 420 -1.82 -8.13 -53.35
CA SER A 420 -2.12 -7.97 -54.77
C SER A 420 -1.62 -9.22 -55.47
N ALA A 421 -2.49 -9.83 -56.26
CA ALA A 421 -2.34 -11.12 -56.94
C ALA A 421 -1.23 -11.16 -57.99
N THR A 422 -0.28 -10.21 -57.99
CA THR A 422 0.75 -10.06 -59.03
C THR A 422 2.18 -10.38 -58.59
N GLU A 423 2.47 -10.74 -57.34
CA GLU A 423 3.85 -11.08 -56.92
C GLU A 423 3.89 -12.32 -56.00
N CYS A 424 3.41 -13.47 -56.45
CA CYS A 424 3.81 -14.75 -55.91
C CYS A 424 4.82 -15.44 -56.87
N PRO A 425 6.10 -15.51 -56.55
CA PRO A 425 7.03 -16.35 -57.33
C PRO A 425 6.69 -17.81 -57.10
N ALA A 426 6.19 -18.46 -58.16
CA ALA A 426 5.98 -19.90 -58.21
C ALA A 426 7.30 -20.65 -58.02
N GLY A 427 7.28 -21.65 -57.14
CA GLY A 427 8.24 -22.74 -57.22
C GLY A 427 9.24 -22.89 -56.09
N ARG A 428 8.87 -23.77 -55.13
CA ARG A 428 9.73 -24.88 -54.65
C ARG A 428 8.85 -25.87 -53.86
N ARG A 429 8.51 -26.98 -54.45
CA ARG A 429 8.04 -28.18 -53.74
C ARG A 429 9.21 -28.79 -52.97
N PRO A 430 9.02 -29.23 -51.74
CA PRO A 430 9.97 -30.09 -51.07
C PRO A 430 9.73 -31.53 -51.56
N THR A 431 10.77 -32.16 -52.07
CA THR A 431 10.85 -33.60 -52.29
C THR A 431 11.24 -34.29 -51.00
N GLN A 432 10.47 -35.30 -50.65
CA GLN A 432 10.66 -36.46 -49.76
C GLN A 432 11.30 -36.27 -48.40
#